data_b09d891e3a92f0c2a7bb3d6a0e1a228a
#
_entry.id   b09d891e3a92f0c2a7bb3d6a0e1a228a
#
_cell.length_a   1.000
_cell.length_b   1.000
_cell.length_c   1.000
_cell.angle_alpha   90.00
_cell.angle_beta   90.00
_cell.angle_gamma   90.00
#
_symmetry.space_group_name_H-M   'P 1'
#
loop_
_entity.id
_entity.type
_entity.pdbx_description
1 polymer ?
#
loop_
_entity_poly.entity_id
_entity_poly.type
_entity_poly.pdbx_seq_one_letter_code
_entity_poly.pdbx_strand_id
1 'polypeptide(L)'
;MIRFTYAPNHDVIFDETGKLPGRGMWVHPARETVQYAVTKRVFSKSFHTPVKTPADLMDQVEAGLKRRTLSLLGLARKGGAVVFGFEAVKKAVMDGSAVFAFEALDASEREQDKLYHYVPELPVCACFTREELGRMMGQTAVVHIGILNQKAAEPLIATAKKLNLFMQGKEKG
;
A
#
# COMPACT_ATOMS: atom_id res chain seq x y z
N MET A 1 7.73 4.51 7.31
CA MET A 1 8.40 3.37 7.99
C MET A 1 7.43 2.20 8.10
N ILE A 2 7.92 0.97 7.98
CA ILE A 2 7.23 -0.28 8.26
C ILE A 2 7.93 -0.98 9.42
N ARG A 3 7.17 -1.70 10.24
CA ARG A 3 7.66 -2.31 11.46
C ARG A 3 7.90 -3.80 11.28
N PHE A 4 8.99 -4.29 11.85
CA PHE A 4 9.29 -5.70 11.99
C PHE A 4 9.46 -6.06 13.47
N THR A 5 9.12 -7.27 13.82
CA THR A 5 9.38 -7.90 15.12
C THR A 5 9.85 -9.34 14.86
N TYR A 6 9.93 -10.17 15.88
CA TYR A 6 10.25 -11.59 15.74
C TYR A 6 9.33 -12.44 16.61
N ALA A 7 9.05 -13.64 16.13
CA ALA A 7 8.23 -14.63 16.82
C ALA A 7 9.03 -15.36 17.90
N PRO A 8 8.38 -16.14 18.80
CA PRO A 8 9.04 -16.96 19.78
C PRO A 8 10.06 -17.97 19.20
N ASN A 9 9.87 -18.42 17.97
CA ASN A 9 10.81 -19.28 17.24
C ASN A 9 11.98 -18.50 16.59
N HIS A 10 12.10 -17.20 16.90
CA HIS A 10 13.11 -16.27 16.37
C HIS A 10 12.99 -15.96 14.86
N ASP A 11 11.85 -16.24 14.20
CA ASP A 11 11.62 -15.79 12.83
C ASP A 11 11.22 -14.31 12.80
N VAL A 12 11.82 -13.54 11.89
CA VAL A 12 11.45 -12.15 11.65
C VAL A 12 10.05 -12.09 11.05
N ILE A 13 9.20 -11.22 11.60
CA ILE A 13 7.81 -11.02 11.18
C ILE A 13 7.61 -9.58 10.75
N PHE A 14 6.93 -9.38 9.62
CA PHE A 14 6.39 -8.09 9.23
C PHE A 14 5.14 -7.77 10.08
N ASP A 15 5.16 -6.66 10.79
CA ASP A 15 4.05 -6.19 11.62
C ASP A 15 3.17 -5.23 10.83
N GLU A 16 2.14 -5.75 10.17
CA GLU A 16 1.23 -4.98 9.29
C GLU A 16 0.56 -3.80 9.99
N THR A 17 0.25 -3.96 11.26
CA THR A 17 -0.50 -2.97 12.05
C THR A 17 0.37 -2.10 12.94
N GLY A 18 1.62 -2.49 13.15
CA GLY A 18 2.55 -1.85 14.08
C GLY A 18 2.23 -2.11 15.55
N LYS A 19 1.40 -3.13 15.87
CA LYS A 19 0.86 -3.39 17.21
C LYS A 19 1.28 -4.73 17.81
N LEU A 20 2.03 -5.55 17.09
CA LEU A 20 2.52 -6.81 17.63
C LEU A 20 3.39 -6.56 18.86
N PRO A 21 3.29 -7.42 19.91
CA PRO A 21 4.09 -7.27 21.11
C PRO A 21 5.59 -7.46 20.83
N GLY A 22 6.40 -7.03 21.79
CA GLY A 22 7.84 -7.19 21.75
C GLY A 22 8.58 -6.02 21.10
N ARG A 23 9.91 -6.18 21.06
CA ARG A 23 10.79 -5.18 20.46
C ARG A 23 10.53 -5.10 18.95
N GLY A 24 10.32 -3.89 18.44
CA GLY A 24 10.13 -3.61 17.04
C GLY A 24 11.30 -2.85 16.42
N MET A 25 11.57 -3.12 15.16
CA MET A 25 12.48 -2.37 14.32
C MET A 25 11.70 -1.70 13.19
N TRP A 26 11.94 -0.41 12.98
CA TRP A 26 11.31 0.36 11.91
C TRP A 26 12.26 0.51 10.72
N VAL A 27 11.77 0.17 9.55
CA VAL A 27 12.54 0.17 8.29
C VAL A 27 11.83 1.07 7.28
N HIS A 28 12.61 1.78 6.46
CA HIS A 28 12.04 2.51 5.32
C HIS A 28 11.36 1.54 4.36
N PRO A 29 10.14 1.84 3.84
CA PRO A 29 9.34 0.89 3.06
C PRO A 29 9.80 0.73 1.60
N ALA A 30 11.06 0.94 1.32
CA ALA A 30 11.65 0.62 0.02
C ALA A 30 12.16 -0.83 0.03
N ARG A 31 11.91 -1.56 -1.05
CA ARG A 31 12.28 -2.97 -1.18
C ARG A 31 13.77 -3.19 -0.96
N GLU A 32 14.61 -2.33 -1.54
CA GLU A 32 16.06 -2.37 -1.37
C GLU A 32 16.51 -2.17 0.09
N THR A 33 15.81 -1.34 0.87
CA THR A 33 16.15 -1.13 2.28
C THR A 33 15.85 -2.35 3.12
N VAL A 34 14.72 -3.01 2.87
CA VAL A 34 14.38 -4.28 3.53
C VAL A 34 15.38 -5.37 3.12
N GLN A 35 15.70 -5.46 1.83
CA GLN A 35 16.69 -6.43 1.32
C GLN A 35 18.08 -6.20 1.94
N TYR A 36 18.50 -4.95 2.08
CA TYR A 36 19.75 -4.61 2.78
C TYR A 36 19.71 -5.09 4.23
N ALA A 37 18.60 -4.84 4.95
CA ALA A 37 18.46 -5.29 6.34
C ALA A 37 18.57 -6.82 6.49
N VAL A 38 18.01 -7.56 5.53
CA VAL A 38 18.16 -9.04 5.45
C VAL A 38 19.62 -9.42 5.22
N THR A 39 20.22 -8.92 4.14
CA THR A 39 21.56 -9.31 3.70
C THR A 39 22.65 -8.96 4.73
N LYS A 40 22.52 -7.83 5.40
CA LYS A 40 23.49 -7.34 6.42
C LYS A 40 23.16 -7.79 7.83
N ARG A 41 22.16 -8.68 8.01
CA ARG A 41 21.72 -9.19 9.32
C ARG A 41 21.38 -8.05 10.32
N VAL A 42 20.81 -6.96 9.82
CA VAL A 42 20.49 -5.78 10.64
C VAL A 42 19.43 -6.12 11.69
N PHE A 43 18.50 -7.03 11.37
CA PHE A 43 17.49 -7.49 12.33
C PHE A 43 18.10 -8.10 13.59
N SER A 44 19.05 -9.04 13.46
CA SER A 44 19.73 -9.63 14.62
C SER A 44 20.47 -8.60 15.45
N LYS A 45 21.11 -7.63 14.81
CA LYS A 45 21.80 -6.54 15.50
C LYS A 45 20.82 -5.63 16.27
N SER A 46 19.70 -5.26 15.62
CA SER A 46 18.69 -4.37 16.21
C SER A 46 17.93 -5.03 17.36
N PHE A 47 17.65 -6.32 17.25
CA PHE A 47 16.97 -7.08 18.31
C PHE A 47 17.88 -7.55 19.43
N HIS A 48 19.21 -7.42 19.26
CA HIS A 48 20.23 -7.95 20.19
C HIS A 48 20.07 -9.45 20.46
N THR A 49 19.57 -10.19 19.48
CA THR A 49 19.41 -11.63 19.53
C THR A 49 19.50 -12.20 18.10
N PRO A 50 20.05 -13.39 17.93
CA PRO A 50 20.03 -14.06 16.62
C PRO A 50 18.59 -14.29 16.18
N VAL A 51 18.24 -13.83 14.99
CA VAL A 51 16.93 -14.08 14.37
C VAL A 51 17.12 -14.66 12.98
N LYS A 52 16.13 -15.43 12.53
CA LYS A 52 16.07 -16.00 11.20
C LYS A 52 15.20 -15.13 10.33
N THR A 53 15.65 -14.88 9.11
CA THR A 53 14.84 -14.16 8.12
C THR A 53 14.20 -15.19 7.19
N PRO A 54 12.86 -15.27 7.12
CA PRO A 54 12.17 -16.14 6.17
C PRO A 54 12.60 -15.82 4.74
N ALA A 55 12.76 -16.85 3.90
CA ALA A 55 13.16 -16.68 2.49
C ALA A 55 12.13 -15.87 1.69
N ASP A 56 10.85 -15.94 2.09
CA ASP A 56 9.70 -15.25 1.49
C ASP A 56 9.34 -13.95 2.21
N LEU A 57 10.23 -13.38 3.06
CA LEU A 57 9.91 -12.17 3.84
C LEU A 57 9.44 -11.03 2.93
N MET A 58 10.04 -10.87 1.75
CA MET A 58 9.65 -9.83 0.80
C MET A 58 8.21 -10.01 0.29
N ASP A 59 7.81 -11.24 0.03
CA ASP A 59 6.44 -11.57 -0.39
C ASP A 59 5.46 -11.38 0.77
N GLN A 60 5.87 -11.69 2.00
CA GLN A 60 5.08 -11.44 3.20
C GLN A 60 4.84 -9.94 3.41
N VAL A 61 5.85 -9.09 3.20
CA VAL A 61 5.71 -7.62 3.29
C VAL A 61 4.76 -7.10 2.21
N GLU A 62 4.93 -7.53 0.97
CA GLU A 62 4.04 -7.14 -0.14
C GLU A 62 2.58 -7.53 0.15
N ALA A 63 2.36 -8.80 0.48
CA ALA A 63 1.02 -9.33 0.77
C ALA A 63 0.38 -8.62 1.99
N GLY A 64 1.16 -8.36 3.03
CA GLY A 64 0.69 -7.65 4.23
C GLY A 64 0.33 -6.19 3.95
N LEU A 65 1.14 -5.47 3.19
CA LEU A 65 0.82 -4.10 2.77
C LEU A 65 -0.42 -4.06 1.88
N LYS A 66 -0.59 -5.01 0.97
CA LYS A 66 -1.80 -5.15 0.14
C LYS A 66 -3.04 -5.40 1.00
N ARG A 67 -3.01 -6.40 1.88
CA ARG A 67 -4.14 -6.70 2.79
C ARG A 67 -4.52 -5.49 3.63
N ARG A 68 -3.53 -4.82 4.21
CA ARG A 68 -3.77 -3.64 5.05
C ARG A 68 -4.39 -2.50 4.26
N THR A 69 -3.90 -2.24 3.04
CA THR A 69 -4.44 -1.21 2.15
C THR A 69 -5.89 -1.49 1.80
N LEU A 70 -6.23 -2.72 1.38
CA LEU A 70 -7.61 -3.10 1.05
C LEU A 70 -8.54 -3.01 2.27
N SER A 71 -8.08 -3.42 3.45
CA SER A 71 -8.85 -3.30 4.69
C SER A 71 -9.18 -1.83 5.01
N LEU A 72 -8.21 -0.93 4.87
CA LEU A 72 -8.39 0.50 5.09
C LEU A 72 -9.26 1.15 3.99
N LEU A 73 -9.15 0.69 2.75
CA LEU A 73 -10.02 1.12 1.65
C LEU A 73 -11.49 0.77 1.93
N GLY A 74 -11.75 -0.43 2.43
CA GLY A 74 -13.08 -0.84 2.87
C GLY A 74 -13.64 0.03 3.99
N LEU A 75 -12.82 0.39 4.97
CA LEU A 75 -13.21 1.30 6.05
C LEU A 75 -13.48 2.72 5.54
N ALA A 76 -12.63 3.25 4.67
CA ALA A 76 -12.80 4.56 4.06
C ALA A 76 -14.09 4.62 3.22
N ARG A 77 -14.41 3.55 2.47
CA ARG A 77 -15.67 3.44 1.73
C ARG A 77 -16.88 3.49 2.66
N LYS A 78 -16.88 2.73 3.75
CA LYS A 78 -17.96 2.74 4.75
C LYS A 78 -18.13 4.12 5.38
N GLY A 79 -17.02 4.84 5.56
CA GLY A 79 -17.00 6.21 6.09
C GLY A 79 -17.38 7.29 5.08
N GLY A 80 -17.72 6.96 3.83
CA GLY A 80 -18.08 7.93 2.79
C GLY A 80 -16.90 8.72 2.22
N ALA A 81 -15.66 8.26 2.41
CA ALA A 81 -14.44 8.93 1.95
C ALA A 81 -13.97 8.45 0.55
N VAL A 82 -14.80 7.73 -0.19
CA VAL A 82 -14.42 7.08 -1.45
C VAL A 82 -15.45 7.36 -2.54
N VAL A 83 -14.97 7.72 -3.73
CA VAL A 83 -15.74 7.75 -4.97
C VAL A 83 -15.07 6.81 -5.98
N PHE A 84 -15.82 6.23 -6.91
CA PHE A 84 -15.25 5.35 -7.92
C PHE A 84 -15.94 5.51 -9.28
N GLY A 85 -15.24 5.06 -10.32
CA GLY A 85 -15.59 5.30 -11.70
C GLY A 85 -15.04 6.63 -12.22
N PHE A 86 -14.70 6.64 -13.51
CA PHE A 86 -13.95 7.75 -14.11
C PHE A 86 -14.61 9.12 -13.89
N GLU A 87 -15.91 9.28 -14.18
CA GLU A 87 -16.58 10.57 -14.09
C GLU A 87 -16.66 11.09 -12.64
N ALA A 88 -16.95 10.22 -11.68
CA ALA A 88 -16.99 10.60 -10.27
C ALA A 88 -15.61 10.99 -9.74
N VAL A 89 -14.58 10.24 -10.09
CA VAL A 89 -13.19 10.52 -9.68
C VAL A 89 -12.71 11.81 -10.34
N LYS A 90 -12.94 11.99 -11.66
CA LYS A 90 -12.60 13.22 -12.37
C LYS A 90 -13.23 14.44 -11.70
N LYS A 91 -14.52 14.39 -11.41
CA LYS A 91 -15.21 15.49 -10.73
C LYS A 91 -14.58 15.81 -9.38
N ALA A 92 -14.35 14.80 -8.54
CA ALA A 92 -13.80 14.98 -7.21
C ALA A 92 -12.36 15.50 -7.22
N VAL A 93 -11.58 15.15 -8.25
CA VAL A 93 -10.22 15.66 -8.43
C VAL A 93 -10.25 17.11 -8.92
N MET A 94 -11.10 17.44 -9.88
CA MET A 94 -11.21 18.80 -10.43
C MET A 94 -11.75 19.82 -9.42
N ASP A 95 -12.64 19.41 -8.53
CA ASP A 95 -13.17 20.29 -7.47
C ASP A 95 -12.29 20.30 -6.20
N GLY A 96 -11.17 19.53 -6.21
CA GLY A 96 -10.20 19.47 -5.10
C GLY A 96 -10.65 18.62 -3.92
N SER A 97 -11.78 17.92 -3.99
CA SER A 97 -12.24 17.05 -2.90
C SER A 97 -11.50 15.73 -2.80
N ALA A 98 -10.99 15.18 -3.90
CA ALA A 98 -10.11 14.02 -3.91
C ALA A 98 -8.63 14.43 -3.89
N VAL A 99 -7.85 13.80 -3.03
CA VAL A 99 -6.41 14.10 -2.80
C VAL A 99 -5.50 12.92 -3.11
N PHE A 100 -6.08 11.77 -3.42
CA PHE A 100 -5.38 10.53 -3.74
C PHE A 100 -6.26 9.66 -4.62
N ALA A 101 -5.67 8.83 -5.46
CA ALA A 101 -6.42 7.87 -6.28
C ALA A 101 -5.79 6.47 -6.27
N PHE A 102 -6.64 5.47 -6.51
CA PHE A 102 -6.20 4.15 -6.96
C PHE A 102 -6.54 4.01 -8.44
N GLU A 103 -5.63 3.42 -9.17
CA GLU A 103 -5.80 3.04 -10.56
C GLU A 103 -5.49 1.56 -10.72
N ALA A 104 -6.25 0.88 -11.56
CA ALA A 104 -6.03 -0.53 -11.79
C ALA A 104 -4.65 -0.76 -12.43
N LEU A 105 -3.88 -1.71 -11.86
CA LEU A 105 -2.59 -2.15 -12.35
C LEU A 105 -2.66 -2.63 -13.82
N ASP A 106 -3.78 -3.24 -14.21
CA ASP A 106 -4.09 -3.76 -15.54
C ASP A 106 -4.95 -2.79 -16.38
N ALA A 107 -4.95 -1.51 -16.02
CA ALA A 107 -5.56 -0.46 -16.85
C ALA A 107 -4.78 -0.31 -18.16
N SER A 108 -5.50 -0.12 -19.27
CA SER A 108 -4.88 0.21 -20.56
C SER A 108 -4.25 1.61 -20.52
N GLU A 109 -3.27 1.87 -21.38
CA GLU A 109 -2.64 3.20 -21.50
C GLU A 109 -3.70 4.30 -21.66
N ARG A 110 -4.71 4.07 -22.48
CA ARG A 110 -5.82 5.01 -22.69
C ARG A 110 -6.60 5.30 -21.41
N GLU A 111 -6.79 4.31 -20.55
CA GLU A 111 -7.48 4.47 -19.26
C GLU A 111 -6.61 5.24 -18.26
N GLN A 112 -5.30 4.99 -18.25
CA GLN A 112 -4.32 5.69 -17.41
C GLN A 112 -4.23 7.16 -17.81
N ASP A 113 -4.09 7.46 -19.10
CA ASP A 113 -4.00 8.82 -19.62
C ASP A 113 -5.22 9.67 -19.30
N LYS A 114 -6.40 9.06 -19.21
CA LYS A 114 -7.65 9.79 -18.94
C LYS A 114 -7.59 10.61 -17.64
N LEU A 115 -7.12 10.02 -16.55
CA LEU A 115 -7.06 10.73 -15.26
C LEU A 115 -5.85 11.65 -15.20
N TYR A 116 -4.70 11.17 -15.68
CA TYR A 116 -3.45 11.93 -15.70
C TYR A 116 -3.57 13.25 -16.48
N HIS A 117 -4.34 13.26 -17.56
CA HIS A 117 -4.56 14.47 -18.37
C HIS A 117 -5.20 15.61 -17.57
N TYR A 118 -6.09 15.30 -16.61
CA TYR A 118 -6.76 16.32 -15.81
C TYR A 118 -5.94 16.76 -14.59
N VAL A 119 -5.21 15.85 -13.95
CA VAL A 119 -4.43 16.17 -12.75
C VAL A 119 -3.16 15.31 -12.71
N PRO A 120 -2.10 15.75 -13.40
CA PRO A 120 -0.85 15.00 -13.49
C PRO A 120 -0.12 14.84 -12.14
N GLU A 121 -0.40 15.71 -11.17
CA GLU A 121 0.26 15.71 -9.86
C GLU A 121 -0.50 14.91 -8.79
N LEU A 122 -1.67 14.34 -9.12
CA LEU A 122 -2.44 13.54 -8.16
C LEU A 122 -1.65 12.28 -7.79
N PRO A 123 -1.39 12.04 -6.48
CA PRO A 123 -0.74 10.79 -6.06
C PRO A 123 -1.65 9.59 -6.35
N VAL A 124 -1.11 8.58 -7.04
CA VAL A 124 -1.84 7.38 -7.48
C VAL A 124 -1.18 6.13 -6.94
N CYS A 125 -1.98 5.16 -6.50
CA CYS A 125 -1.55 3.79 -6.21
C CYS A 125 -2.06 2.84 -7.30
N ALA A 126 -1.14 2.24 -8.07
CA ALA A 126 -1.43 1.29 -9.13
C ALA A 126 -0.90 -0.13 -8.77
N CYS A 127 -1.35 -0.66 -7.64
CA CYS A 127 -0.86 -1.93 -7.09
C CYS A 127 -1.92 -3.05 -7.06
N PHE A 128 -3.12 -2.79 -7.56
CA PHE A 128 -4.25 -3.73 -7.55
C PHE A 128 -4.86 -3.86 -8.93
N THR A 129 -5.35 -5.04 -9.25
CA THR A 129 -6.08 -5.27 -10.50
C THR A 129 -7.48 -4.62 -10.46
N ARG A 130 -8.08 -4.41 -11.64
CA ARG A 130 -9.47 -3.91 -11.73
C ARG A 130 -10.48 -4.81 -11.02
N GLU A 131 -10.22 -6.11 -10.97
CA GLU A 131 -11.05 -7.07 -10.24
C GLU A 131 -10.92 -6.91 -8.74
N GLU A 132 -9.70 -6.75 -8.21
CA GLU A 132 -9.45 -6.51 -6.79
C GLU A 132 -10.11 -5.19 -6.33
N LEU A 133 -9.95 -4.11 -7.09
CA LEU A 133 -10.61 -2.84 -6.82
C LEU A 133 -12.13 -2.95 -6.94
N GLY A 134 -12.63 -3.68 -7.93
CA GLY A 134 -14.05 -3.95 -8.12
C GLY A 134 -14.68 -4.64 -6.92
N ARG A 135 -14.06 -5.70 -6.40
CA ARG A 135 -14.54 -6.40 -5.19
C ARG A 135 -14.69 -5.45 -4.00
N MET A 136 -13.77 -4.52 -3.82
CA MET A 136 -13.84 -3.52 -2.74
C MET A 136 -14.98 -2.54 -2.92
N MET A 137 -15.40 -2.29 -4.16
CA MET A 137 -16.50 -1.38 -4.52
C MET A 137 -17.84 -2.12 -4.77
N GLY A 138 -17.90 -3.43 -4.56
CA GLY A 138 -19.11 -4.21 -4.85
C GLY A 138 -19.43 -4.28 -6.35
N GLN A 139 -18.40 -4.23 -7.19
CA GLN A 139 -18.47 -4.25 -8.65
C GLN A 139 -17.64 -5.40 -9.21
N THR A 140 -17.91 -5.79 -10.47
CA THR A 140 -17.08 -6.80 -11.17
C THR A 140 -15.67 -6.26 -11.44
N ALA A 141 -15.57 -5.01 -11.86
CA ALA A 141 -14.30 -4.36 -12.16
C ALA A 141 -14.41 -2.84 -11.92
N VAL A 142 -13.32 -2.26 -11.42
CA VAL A 142 -13.17 -0.81 -11.24
C VAL A 142 -11.76 -0.41 -11.65
N VAL A 143 -11.62 0.63 -12.46
CA VAL A 143 -10.32 1.12 -12.92
C VAL A 143 -9.84 2.29 -12.06
N HIS A 144 -10.72 3.22 -11.68
CA HIS A 144 -10.37 4.42 -10.93
C HIS A 144 -11.18 4.53 -9.63
N ILE A 145 -10.47 4.81 -8.54
CA ILE A 145 -11.05 5.13 -7.22
C ILE A 145 -10.42 6.44 -6.73
N GLY A 146 -11.25 7.40 -6.32
CA GLY A 146 -10.80 8.64 -5.70
C GLY A 146 -10.98 8.60 -4.18
N ILE A 147 -9.99 9.09 -3.46
CA ILE A 147 -10.00 9.19 -2.01
C ILE A 147 -10.19 10.65 -1.62
N LEU A 148 -11.28 10.93 -0.92
CA LEU A 148 -11.65 12.26 -0.50
C LEU A 148 -10.77 12.77 0.64
N ASN A 149 -10.58 14.10 0.69
CA ASN A 149 -9.79 14.75 1.74
C ASN A 149 -10.53 14.71 3.08
N GLN A 150 -10.47 13.57 3.75
CA GLN A 150 -11.07 13.35 5.06
C GLN A 150 -10.05 12.74 6.00
N LYS A 151 -10.05 13.17 7.26
CA LYS A 151 -9.14 12.65 8.29
C LYS A 151 -9.20 11.12 8.42
N ALA A 152 -10.37 10.53 8.24
CA ALA A 152 -10.55 9.09 8.26
C ALA A 152 -9.81 8.34 7.14
N ALA A 153 -9.44 9.03 6.04
CA ALA A 153 -8.69 8.44 4.92
C ALA A 153 -7.15 8.53 5.08
N GLU A 154 -6.65 9.30 6.03
CA GLU A 154 -5.19 9.46 6.22
C GLU A 154 -4.43 8.13 6.40
N PRO A 155 -4.92 7.16 7.22
CA PRO A 155 -4.24 5.87 7.37
C PRO A 155 -4.19 5.06 6.07
N LEU A 156 -5.24 5.14 5.24
CA LEU A 156 -5.30 4.51 3.93
C LEU A 156 -4.25 5.09 3.00
N ILE A 157 -4.21 6.41 2.86
CA ILE A 157 -3.26 7.12 2.00
C ILE A 157 -1.82 6.83 2.42
N ALA A 158 -1.54 6.89 3.72
CA ALA A 158 -0.21 6.59 4.26
C ALA A 158 0.22 5.14 3.95
N THR A 159 -0.69 4.17 4.06
CA THR A 159 -0.38 2.76 3.78
C THR A 159 -0.23 2.51 2.28
N ALA A 160 -1.08 3.10 1.45
CA ALA A 160 -0.98 3.00 -0.01
C ALA A 160 0.34 3.58 -0.54
N LYS A 161 0.81 4.69 0.02
CA LYS A 161 2.13 5.26 -0.31
C LYS A 161 3.28 4.31 0.05
N LYS A 162 3.21 3.62 1.20
CA LYS A 162 4.20 2.59 1.57
C LYS A 162 4.19 1.42 0.59
N LEU A 163 3.00 0.96 0.21
CA LEU A 163 2.85 -0.10 -0.78
C LEU A 163 3.44 0.31 -2.13
N ASN A 164 3.11 1.49 -2.64
CA ASN A 164 3.68 2.01 -3.88
C ASN A 164 5.21 1.99 -3.86
N LEU A 165 5.80 2.53 -2.79
CA LEU A 165 7.25 2.60 -2.67
C LEU A 165 7.90 1.21 -2.63
N PHE A 166 7.25 0.25 -1.96
CA PHE A 166 7.72 -1.13 -1.91
C PHE A 166 7.63 -1.82 -3.26
N MET A 167 6.56 -1.57 -4.01
CA MET A 167 6.34 -2.18 -5.33
C MET A 167 7.26 -1.63 -6.42
N GLN A 168 7.61 -0.33 -6.39
CA GLN A 168 8.54 0.29 -7.34
C GLN A 168 9.91 -0.41 -7.38
N GLY A 169 10.38 -0.97 -6.28
CA GLY A 169 11.62 -1.75 -6.23
C GLY A 169 11.55 -3.12 -6.92
N LYS A 170 10.35 -3.60 -7.26
CA LYS A 170 10.16 -4.89 -7.96
C LYS A 170 10.45 -4.79 -9.46
N GLU A 171 10.23 -3.62 -10.05
CA GLU A 171 10.44 -3.38 -11.50
C GLU A 171 11.92 -3.18 -11.87
N LYS A 172 12.78 -2.94 -10.88
CA LYS A 172 14.22 -2.70 -11.07
C LYS A 172 15.11 -3.93 -10.84
N GLY A 173 14.53 -5.04 -10.53
CA GLY A 173 15.18 -6.33 -10.34
C GLY A 173 14.78 -7.30 -11.42
#